data_6bf75b9f232f37ae5c26edd34282fa9c
#
_entry.id   6bf75b9f232f37ae5c26edd34282fa9c
#
_cell.length_a   1.000
_cell.length_b   1.000
_cell.length_c   1.000
_cell.angle_alpha   90.00
_cell.angle_beta   90.00
_cell.angle_gamma   90.00
#
_symmetry.space_group_name_H-M   'P 1'
#
loop_
_entity.id
_entity.type
_entity.pdbx_description
1 polymer ?
#
loop_
_entity_poly.entity_id
_entity_poly.type
_entity_poly.pdbx_seq_one_letter_code
_entity_poly.pdbx_strand_id
1 'polypeptide(L)'
;MDDEIKDMEGQTPEEEIQGQDSHSDYKPADRFDASAVHHLSGMYKNWFLDYASYVILERAVPHIEDGLKPVQRRILHSMKRMDDGRYNKVANIVGHTMQFHPHGDASIGDALVQLGQKDLLIDTQGNWGNILTGDRAAAPRYIEARLSKFALETVFNPKTTEWQLSYDGRNKEPITLPVKFPLLLAQGAEGIAVGLSSKILPHNLNDICDAAIKYLRGEEFNIYPDFPTGGSIDDSKYNDGQ
;
A
#
# COMPACT_ATOMS: atom_id res chain seq x y z
N MET A 1 19.45 -48.92 -51.31
CA MET A 1 20.57 -48.56 -50.47
C MET A 1 19.93 -47.90 -49.24
N ASP A 2 19.19 -48.56 -48.41
CA ASP A 2 19.45 -49.62 -47.40
C ASP A 2 20.70 -49.37 -46.63
N ASP A 3 20.48 -48.96 -45.37
CA ASP A 3 21.33 -49.34 -44.25
C ASP A 3 20.71 -48.81 -42.95
N GLU A 4 20.06 -49.71 -42.29
CA GLU A 4 20.13 -50.19 -40.90
C GLU A 4 20.43 -49.16 -39.82
N ILE A 5 19.40 -48.81 -39.09
CA ILE A 5 19.52 -48.22 -37.72
C ILE A 5 19.47 -49.42 -36.77
N LYS A 6 20.60 -49.70 -36.13
CA LYS A 6 20.74 -50.66 -35.04
C LYS A 6 20.33 -50.03 -33.74
N ASP A 7 19.38 -50.68 -33.09
CA ASP A 7 19.01 -50.50 -31.70
C ASP A 7 20.22 -50.72 -30.79
N MET A 8 20.52 -49.72 -29.95
CA MET A 8 21.39 -49.91 -28.79
C MET A 8 20.57 -49.65 -27.53
N GLU A 9 20.03 -50.72 -26.98
CA GLU A 9 19.58 -50.77 -25.59
C GLU A 9 20.80 -50.57 -24.69
N GLY A 10 20.90 -49.43 -24.04
CA GLY A 10 21.86 -49.14 -22.99
C GLY A 10 21.22 -49.36 -21.63
N GLN A 11 21.63 -50.41 -20.98
CA GLN A 11 21.32 -50.74 -19.59
C GLN A 11 21.80 -49.63 -18.65
N THR A 12 20.89 -49.06 -17.88
CA THR A 12 21.22 -48.22 -16.72
C THR A 12 21.62 -49.13 -15.56
N PRO A 13 22.75 -48.88 -14.90
CA PRO A 13 23.07 -49.57 -13.67
C PRO A 13 22.20 -49.02 -12.53
N GLU A 14 21.43 -49.91 -11.91
CA GLU A 14 20.81 -49.66 -10.61
C GLU A 14 21.92 -49.57 -9.56
N GLU A 15 22.28 -48.34 -9.14
CA GLU A 15 23.03 -48.11 -7.93
C GLU A 15 22.10 -48.33 -6.72
N GLU A 16 22.29 -49.45 -6.06
CA GLU A 16 21.73 -49.70 -4.74
C GLU A 16 22.26 -48.62 -3.78
N ILE A 17 21.44 -47.59 -3.50
CA ILE A 17 21.67 -46.69 -2.40
C ILE A 17 21.28 -47.46 -1.12
N GLN A 18 22.26 -48.05 -0.47
CA GLN A 18 22.12 -48.53 0.90
C GLN A 18 21.73 -47.37 1.78
N GLY A 19 20.47 -47.31 2.14
CA GLY A 19 19.95 -46.39 3.15
C GLY A 19 20.64 -46.61 4.48
N GLN A 20 21.50 -45.69 4.86
CA GLN A 20 21.87 -45.55 6.27
C GLN A 20 20.65 -45.01 6.99
N ASP A 21 19.96 -45.87 7.70
CA ASP A 21 18.98 -45.49 8.73
C ASP A 21 19.69 -44.66 9.79
N SER A 22 19.72 -43.33 9.59
CA SER A 22 19.95 -42.40 10.67
C SER A 22 18.66 -42.40 11.51
N HIS A 23 18.60 -43.27 12.47
CA HIS A 23 17.68 -43.14 13.60
C HIS A 23 17.94 -41.75 14.21
N SER A 24 17.10 -40.76 13.81
CA SER A 24 17.01 -39.55 14.57
C SER A 24 16.45 -39.96 15.95
N ASP A 25 17.26 -39.79 17.00
CA ASP A 25 16.84 -39.88 18.39
C ASP A 25 15.84 -38.76 18.73
N TYR A 26 14.76 -38.67 17.97
CA TYR A 26 13.63 -37.84 18.33
C TYR A 26 12.85 -38.60 19.43
N LYS A 27 13.23 -38.31 20.67
CA LYS A 27 12.39 -38.66 21.83
C LYS A 27 11.25 -37.64 21.87
N PRO A 28 9.99 -38.01 21.65
CA PRO A 28 8.88 -37.12 21.92
C PRO A 28 9.02 -36.63 23.35
N ALA A 29 8.89 -35.33 23.55
CA ALA A 29 8.95 -34.76 24.89
C ALA A 29 7.81 -35.38 25.75
N ASP A 30 8.15 -36.30 26.62
CA ASP A 30 7.25 -37.08 27.45
C ASP A 30 6.69 -36.28 28.64
N ARG A 31 6.63 -34.96 28.55
CA ARG A 31 5.95 -34.12 29.53
C ARG A 31 5.16 -33.03 28.84
N PHE A 32 3.92 -33.33 28.54
CA PHE A 32 2.92 -32.29 28.42
C PHE A 32 2.85 -31.58 29.77
N ASP A 33 3.51 -30.45 29.87
CA ASP A 33 3.32 -29.55 31.00
C ASP A 33 1.90 -28.98 30.86
N ALA A 34 0.97 -29.47 31.68
CA ALA A 34 -0.42 -29.02 31.66
C ALA A 34 -0.55 -27.54 32.00
N SER A 35 0.48 -26.89 32.57
CA SER A 35 0.56 -25.44 32.80
C SER A 35 0.83 -24.67 31.51
N ALA A 36 1.34 -25.34 30.48
CA ALA A 36 1.59 -24.78 29.16
C ALA A 36 0.47 -25.01 28.13
N VAL A 37 -0.67 -25.58 28.56
CA VAL A 37 -1.83 -25.78 27.69
C VAL A 37 -2.51 -24.43 27.43
N HIS A 38 -2.08 -23.76 26.38
CA HIS A 38 -2.86 -22.65 25.84
C HIS A 38 -4.07 -23.22 25.09
N HIS A 39 -5.26 -22.82 25.48
CA HIS A 39 -6.45 -23.18 24.73
C HIS A 39 -6.34 -22.64 23.30
N LEU A 40 -6.37 -23.52 22.30
CA LEU A 40 -6.26 -23.18 20.89
C LEU A 40 -7.26 -22.09 20.48
N SER A 41 -8.47 -22.12 21.02
CA SER A 41 -9.49 -21.08 20.80
C SER A 41 -9.07 -19.70 21.32
N GLY A 42 -8.39 -19.61 22.47
CA GLY A 42 -7.88 -18.36 23.00
C GLY A 42 -6.73 -17.78 22.18
N MET A 43 -5.79 -18.64 21.78
CA MET A 43 -4.69 -18.26 20.89
C MET A 43 -5.22 -17.77 19.54
N TYR A 44 -6.13 -18.52 18.93
CA TYR A 44 -6.71 -18.15 17.64
C TYR A 44 -7.46 -16.82 17.73
N LYS A 45 -8.25 -16.60 18.79
CA LYS A 45 -8.97 -15.35 19.02
C LYS A 45 -8.01 -14.16 19.15
N ASN A 46 -6.96 -14.28 19.97
CA ASN A 46 -6.00 -13.21 20.21
C ASN A 46 -5.21 -12.90 18.94
N TRP A 47 -4.66 -13.89 18.26
CA TRP A 47 -3.93 -13.69 17.00
C TRP A 47 -4.80 -13.13 15.90
N PHE A 48 -6.07 -13.57 15.83
CA PHE A 48 -7.01 -13.00 14.87
C PHE A 48 -7.30 -11.53 15.15
N LEU A 49 -7.50 -11.16 16.41
CA LEU A 49 -7.73 -9.77 16.79
C LEU A 49 -6.50 -8.90 16.54
N ASP A 50 -5.31 -9.39 16.86
CA ASP A 50 -4.05 -8.68 16.61
C ASP A 50 -3.85 -8.46 15.11
N TYR A 51 -4.06 -9.51 14.32
CA TYR A 51 -3.97 -9.40 12.86
C TYR A 51 -5.05 -8.49 12.27
N ALA A 52 -6.28 -8.58 12.72
CA ALA A 52 -7.37 -7.71 12.27
C ALA A 52 -7.09 -6.25 12.60
N SER A 53 -6.65 -5.95 13.82
CA SER A 53 -6.23 -4.60 14.24
C SER A 53 -5.10 -4.07 13.37
N TYR A 54 -4.08 -4.88 13.12
CA TYR A 54 -2.96 -4.52 12.24
C TYR A 54 -3.45 -4.18 10.82
N VAL A 55 -4.30 -5.01 10.22
CA VAL A 55 -4.82 -4.77 8.86
C VAL A 55 -5.67 -3.51 8.81
N ILE A 56 -6.44 -3.21 9.84
CA ILE A 56 -7.26 -2.00 9.90
C ILE A 56 -6.37 -0.76 10.02
N LEU A 57 -5.50 -0.71 11.03
CA LEU A 57 -4.75 0.49 11.41
C LEU A 57 -3.52 0.72 10.53
N GLU A 58 -2.83 -0.34 10.13
CA GLU A 58 -1.53 -0.26 9.47
C GLU A 58 -1.55 -0.58 7.97
N ARG A 59 -2.73 -0.82 7.38
CA ARG A 59 -2.81 -1.19 5.96
C ARG A 59 -3.98 -0.60 5.20
N ALA A 60 -5.22 -0.84 5.65
CA ALA A 60 -6.39 -0.70 4.79
C ALA A 60 -7.07 0.66 4.91
N VAL A 61 -7.12 1.23 6.12
CA VAL A 61 -7.88 2.45 6.40
C VAL A 61 -6.98 3.67 6.32
N PRO A 62 -7.36 4.69 5.52
CA PRO A 62 -6.64 5.96 5.49
C PRO A 62 -6.87 6.74 6.79
N HIS A 63 -5.87 7.53 7.21
CA HIS A 63 -6.03 8.43 8.34
C HIS A 63 -6.77 9.70 7.92
N ILE A 64 -7.63 10.23 8.81
CA ILE A 64 -8.47 11.40 8.47
C ILE A 64 -7.67 12.68 8.25
N GLU A 65 -6.57 12.86 8.97
CA GLU A 65 -5.76 14.08 8.90
C GLU A 65 -4.99 14.24 7.59
N ASP A 66 -4.64 13.14 6.94
CA ASP A 66 -3.86 13.16 5.71
C ASP A 66 -4.48 12.39 4.54
N GLY A 67 -5.55 11.66 4.77
CA GLY A 67 -6.20 10.85 3.74
C GLY A 67 -5.34 9.73 3.18
N LEU A 68 -4.25 9.38 3.86
CA LEU A 68 -3.25 8.44 3.37
C LEU A 68 -3.27 7.13 4.14
N LYS A 69 -3.06 6.05 3.42
CA LYS A 69 -2.70 4.76 4.03
C LYS A 69 -1.23 4.78 4.47
N PRO A 70 -0.83 3.96 5.45
CA PRO A 70 0.56 3.95 5.92
C PRO A 70 1.61 3.80 4.81
N VAL A 71 1.39 2.91 3.83
CA VAL A 71 2.31 2.75 2.70
C VAL A 71 2.43 4.03 1.87
N GLN A 72 1.33 4.73 1.61
CA GLN A 72 1.32 5.98 0.84
C GLN A 72 2.06 7.09 1.58
N ARG A 73 1.85 7.21 2.89
CA ARG A 73 2.55 8.17 3.75
C ARG A 73 4.05 7.92 3.76
N ARG A 74 4.49 6.66 3.87
CA ARG A 74 5.88 6.26 3.82
C ARG A 74 6.53 6.53 2.46
N ILE A 75 5.78 6.34 1.35
CA ILE A 75 6.22 6.72 0.01
C ILE A 75 6.48 8.23 -0.08
N LEU A 76 5.51 9.06 0.32
CA LEU A 76 5.66 10.51 0.27
C LEU A 76 6.78 11.00 1.19
N HIS A 77 6.92 10.40 2.38
CA HIS A 77 8.04 10.68 3.28
C HIS A 77 9.39 10.33 2.63
N SER A 78 9.50 9.18 1.99
CA SER A 78 10.70 8.77 1.25
C SER A 78 11.03 9.71 0.12
N MET A 79 10.02 10.09 -0.68
CA MET A 79 10.19 11.06 -1.76
C MET A 79 10.65 12.42 -1.23
N LYS A 80 10.12 12.88 -0.07
CA LYS A 80 10.54 14.12 0.54
C LYS A 80 12.00 14.09 1.02
N ARG A 81 12.45 12.97 1.53
CA ARG A 81 13.86 12.80 1.94
C ARG A 81 14.82 12.76 0.76
N MET A 82 14.35 12.32 -0.40
CA MET A 82 15.12 12.24 -1.65
C MET A 82 14.97 13.50 -2.52
N ASP A 83 14.12 14.45 -2.10
CA ASP A 83 13.72 15.58 -2.92
C ASP A 83 14.89 16.57 -3.18
N ASP A 84 15.31 16.62 -4.42
CA ASP A 84 16.27 17.58 -4.96
C ASP A 84 15.69 18.37 -6.16
N GLY A 85 14.38 18.31 -6.36
CA GLY A 85 13.63 18.93 -7.44
C GLY A 85 13.65 18.15 -8.76
N ARG A 86 14.45 17.08 -8.88
CA ARG A 86 14.56 16.26 -10.09
C ARG A 86 13.65 15.02 -9.99
N TYR A 87 13.38 14.42 -11.15
CA TYR A 87 12.71 13.14 -11.21
C TYR A 87 13.64 12.02 -10.72
N ASN A 88 13.09 11.11 -9.95
CA ASN A 88 13.73 9.89 -9.46
C ASN A 88 13.08 8.66 -10.08
N LYS A 89 13.87 7.66 -10.41
CA LYS A 89 13.34 6.35 -10.83
C LYS A 89 12.42 5.78 -9.74
N VAL A 90 11.26 5.27 -10.15
CA VAL A 90 10.32 4.63 -9.22
C VAL A 90 11.01 3.47 -8.46
N ALA A 91 11.88 2.73 -9.11
CA ALA A 91 12.67 1.68 -8.46
C ALA A 91 13.51 2.20 -7.27
N ASN A 92 14.10 3.40 -7.40
CA ASN A 92 14.88 4.02 -6.32
C ASN A 92 13.97 4.50 -5.18
N ILE A 93 12.82 5.07 -5.49
CA ILE A 93 11.82 5.49 -4.50
C ILE A 93 11.31 4.27 -3.72
N VAL A 94 11.00 3.18 -4.41
CA VAL A 94 10.56 1.91 -3.80
C VAL A 94 11.65 1.38 -2.85
N GLY A 95 12.90 1.29 -3.32
CA GLY A 95 14.01 0.84 -2.50
C GLY A 95 14.25 1.70 -1.26
N HIS A 96 14.12 3.04 -1.40
CA HIS A 96 14.23 3.95 -0.26
C HIS A 96 13.06 3.78 0.72
N THR A 97 11.85 3.53 0.22
CA THR A 97 10.64 3.34 1.05
C THR A 97 10.71 2.06 1.90
N MET A 98 11.41 1.03 1.44
CA MET A 98 11.60 -0.22 2.20
C MET A 98 12.29 -0.02 3.56
N GLN A 99 12.99 1.10 3.78
CA GLN A 99 13.55 1.46 5.09
C GLN A 99 12.46 1.74 6.14
N PHE A 100 11.25 2.06 5.70
CA PHE A 100 10.11 2.41 6.56
C PHE A 100 8.98 1.37 6.47
N HIS A 101 8.89 0.64 5.35
CA HIS A 101 7.78 -0.27 5.07
C HIS A 101 8.27 -1.71 4.94
N PRO A 102 8.06 -2.58 5.96
CA PRO A 102 8.62 -3.94 6.02
C PRO A 102 7.79 -4.93 5.18
N HIS A 103 7.42 -4.54 3.96
CA HIS A 103 6.66 -5.38 3.03
C HIS A 103 7.34 -5.41 1.65
N GLY A 104 6.86 -6.29 0.77
CA GLY A 104 7.47 -6.48 -0.54
C GLY A 104 7.47 -5.22 -1.42
N ASP A 105 8.51 -5.05 -2.21
CA ASP A 105 8.73 -3.96 -3.15
C ASP A 105 7.59 -3.79 -4.17
N ALA A 106 6.99 -4.89 -4.61
CA ALA A 106 5.84 -4.86 -5.53
C ALA A 106 4.66 -4.07 -4.95
N SER A 107 4.33 -4.28 -3.66
CA SER A 107 3.22 -3.56 -3.01
C SER A 107 3.47 -2.06 -2.88
N ILE A 108 4.73 -1.67 -2.65
CA ILE A 108 5.14 -0.26 -2.62
C ILE A 108 5.06 0.33 -4.02
N GLY A 109 5.53 -0.39 -5.03
CA GLY A 109 5.46 0.01 -6.43
C GLY A 109 4.04 0.25 -6.90
N ASP A 110 3.13 -0.68 -6.61
CA ASP A 110 1.71 -0.56 -6.96
C ASP A 110 1.05 0.63 -6.26
N ALA A 111 1.35 0.85 -4.99
CA ALA A 111 0.83 2.01 -4.25
C ALA A 111 1.36 3.34 -4.82
N LEU A 112 2.62 3.39 -5.21
CA LEU A 112 3.21 4.56 -5.85
C LEU A 112 2.59 4.84 -7.22
N VAL A 113 2.34 3.81 -8.02
CA VAL A 113 1.64 3.95 -9.31
C VAL A 113 0.23 4.49 -9.11
N GLN A 114 -0.52 3.97 -8.14
CA GLN A 114 -1.86 4.47 -7.82
C GLN A 114 -1.85 5.94 -7.37
N LEU A 115 -0.86 6.36 -6.58
CA LEU A 115 -0.70 7.77 -6.21
C LEU A 115 -0.37 8.65 -7.42
N GLY A 116 0.51 8.19 -8.30
CA GLY A 116 0.90 8.93 -9.50
C GLY A 116 -0.25 9.09 -10.50
N GLN A 117 -1.09 8.06 -10.66
CA GLN A 117 -2.25 8.09 -11.54
C GLN A 117 -3.35 9.07 -11.10
N LYS A 118 -3.32 9.53 -9.84
CA LYS A 118 -4.24 10.57 -9.34
C LYS A 118 -3.83 12.00 -9.72
N ASP A 119 -2.64 12.19 -10.25
CA ASP A 119 -2.14 13.45 -10.83
C ASP A 119 -2.22 14.67 -9.87
N LEU A 120 -2.07 14.45 -8.58
CA LEU A 120 -2.22 15.49 -7.56
C LEU A 120 -0.93 15.70 -6.74
N LEU A 121 -0.45 14.65 -6.09
CA LEU A 121 0.70 14.74 -5.17
C LEU A 121 2.03 14.46 -5.84
N ILE A 122 2.02 13.80 -6.99
CA ILE A 122 3.20 13.28 -7.66
C ILE A 122 3.16 13.70 -9.14
N ASP A 123 4.21 14.40 -9.57
CA ASP A 123 4.49 14.60 -10.99
C ASP A 123 5.10 13.31 -11.54
N THR A 124 4.58 12.83 -12.65
CA THR A 124 4.96 11.56 -13.26
C THR A 124 5.66 11.76 -14.60
N GLN A 125 6.62 10.88 -14.91
CA GLN A 125 7.29 10.84 -16.21
C GLN A 125 7.40 9.39 -16.70
N GLY A 126 7.08 9.17 -17.98
CA GLY A 126 7.04 7.84 -18.59
C GLY A 126 5.63 7.28 -18.68
N ASN A 127 5.52 5.97 -18.91
CA ASN A 127 4.22 5.28 -19.02
C ASN A 127 3.73 4.80 -17.65
N TRP A 128 2.80 5.53 -17.06
CA TRP A 128 2.17 5.19 -15.77
C TRP A 128 0.86 4.42 -15.91
N GLY A 129 0.59 3.89 -17.11
CA GLY A 129 -0.68 3.25 -17.43
C GLY A 129 -1.77 4.26 -17.77
N ASN A 130 -2.98 3.77 -17.91
CA ASN A 130 -4.14 4.60 -18.22
C ASN A 130 -5.37 4.10 -17.47
N ILE A 131 -5.93 4.93 -16.61
CA ILE A 131 -7.11 4.59 -15.80
C ILE A 131 -8.39 4.40 -16.62
N LEU A 132 -8.46 4.98 -17.83
CA LEU A 132 -9.63 4.87 -18.71
C LEU A 132 -9.62 3.54 -19.48
N THR A 133 -8.44 3.10 -19.94
CA THR A 133 -8.30 1.85 -20.72
C THR A 133 -7.97 0.64 -19.85
N GLY A 134 -7.50 0.85 -18.62
CA GLY A 134 -7.02 -0.20 -17.73
C GLY A 134 -5.59 -0.67 -18.07
N ASP A 135 -4.87 0.06 -18.93
CA ASP A 135 -3.49 -0.27 -19.25
C ASP A 135 -2.60 -0.16 -18.02
N ARG A 136 -1.67 -1.10 -17.89
CA ARG A 136 -0.74 -1.15 -16.77
C ARG A 136 0.42 -0.18 -16.96
N ALA A 137 0.95 0.32 -15.85
CA ALA A 137 2.18 1.08 -15.85
C ALA A 137 3.38 0.22 -16.31
N ALA A 138 4.37 0.88 -16.87
CA ALA A 138 5.65 0.26 -17.18
C ALA A 138 6.39 -0.15 -15.88
N ALA A 139 7.40 -1.00 -16.01
CA ALA A 139 8.17 -1.45 -14.86
C ALA A 139 8.86 -0.28 -14.13
N PRO A 140 9.02 -0.36 -12.79
CA PRO A 140 9.58 0.72 -11.96
C PRO A 140 10.93 1.29 -12.40
N ARG A 141 11.72 0.52 -13.14
CA ARG A 141 13.02 0.97 -13.69
C ARG A 141 12.91 1.95 -14.86
N TYR A 142 11.75 2.04 -15.50
CA TYR A 142 11.54 2.89 -16.69
C TYR A 142 10.81 4.18 -16.39
N ILE A 143 9.98 4.22 -15.37
CA ILE A 143 9.16 5.37 -15.00
C ILE A 143 9.81 6.17 -13.88
N GLU A 144 9.50 7.45 -13.84
CA GLU A 144 10.09 8.39 -12.90
C GLU A 144 9.01 9.23 -12.23
N ALA A 145 9.30 9.67 -11.01
CA ALA A 145 8.41 10.49 -10.21
C ALA A 145 9.18 11.54 -9.40
N ARG A 146 8.49 12.62 -9.09
CA ARG A 146 8.90 13.61 -8.08
C ARG A 146 7.66 14.13 -7.34
N LEU A 147 7.86 14.76 -6.19
CA LEU A 147 6.77 15.46 -5.53
C LEU A 147 6.29 16.64 -6.35
N SER A 148 4.97 16.80 -6.47
CA SER A 148 4.38 17.97 -7.09
C SER A 148 4.59 19.21 -6.22
N LYS A 149 4.51 20.40 -6.85
CA LYS A 149 4.57 21.66 -6.13
C LYS A 149 3.45 21.77 -5.08
N PHE A 150 2.29 21.28 -5.45
CA PHE A 150 1.14 21.21 -4.57
C PHE A 150 1.43 20.34 -3.33
N ALA A 151 1.99 19.14 -3.51
CA ALA A 151 2.34 18.28 -2.38
C ALA A 151 3.37 18.93 -1.44
N LEU A 152 4.40 19.59 -2.00
CA LEU A 152 5.42 20.26 -1.20
C LEU A 152 4.86 21.39 -0.32
N GLU A 153 3.83 22.09 -0.81
CA GLU A 153 3.22 23.21 -0.11
C GLU A 153 2.12 22.79 0.88
N THR A 154 1.42 21.69 0.61
CA THR A 154 0.22 21.31 1.38
C THR A 154 0.43 20.14 2.34
N VAL A 155 1.29 19.17 1.99
CA VAL A 155 1.41 17.93 2.75
C VAL A 155 2.47 18.03 3.85
N PHE A 156 3.58 18.72 3.58
CA PHE A 156 4.73 18.70 4.49
C PHE A 156 4.78 19.94 5.38
N ASN A 157 4.45 19.76 6.66
CA ASN A 157 4.57 20.81 7.66
C ASN A 157 5.31 20.29 8.90
N PRO A 158 6.61 20.60 9.07
CA PRO A 158 7.39 20.10 10.20
C PRO A 158 6.86 20.49 11.58
N LYS A 159 6.07 21.57 11.65
CA LYS A 159 5.54 22.08 12.92
C LYS A 159 4.34 21.30 13.45
N THR A 160 3.61 20.63 12.55
CA THR A 160 2.40 19.86 12.89
C THR A 160 2.60 18.35 12.73
N THR A 161 3.74 17.93 12.20
CA THR A 161 4.06 16.51 12.00
C THR A 161 4.59 15.91 13.28
N GLU A 162 3.95 14.84 13.75
CA GLU A 162 4.44 13.98 14.82
C GLU A 162 5.25 12.83 14.26
N TRP A 163 6.30 12.45 14.99
CA TRP A 163 7.30 11.49 14.51
C TRP A 163 7.39 10.28 15.42
N GLN A 164 7.52 9.11 14.81
CA GLN A 164 7.84 7.86 15.49
C GLN A 164 9.09 7.21 14.92
N LEU A 165 9.61 6.18 15.60
CA LEU A 165 10.68 5.36 15.06
C LEU A 165 10.13 4.43 13.98
N SER A 166 10.93 4.20 12.93
CA SER A 166 10.66 3.16 11.94
C SER A 166 10.65 1.76 12.58
N TYR A 167 10.11 0.79 11.89
CA TYR A 167 9.99 -0.59 12.39
C TYR A 167 11.32 -1.21 12.87
N ASP A 168 12.45 -0.76 12.30
CA ASP A 168 13.80 -1.22 12.66
C ASP A 168 14.50 -0.31 13.70
N GLY A 169 13.82 0.77 14.13
CA GLY A 169 14.33 1.74 15.10
C GLY A 169 15.46 2.66 14.60
N ARG A 170 15.86 2.54 13.32
CA ARG A 170 17.02 3.28 12.77
C ARG A 170 16.68 4.67 12.26
N ASN A 171 15.45 4.85 11.81
CA ASN A 171 14.98 6.08 11.19
C ASN A 171 13.76 6.62 11.94
N LYS A 172 13.39 7.86 11.62
CA LYS A 172 12.12 8.44 12.04
C LYS A 172 11.18 8.52 10.84
N GLU A 173 9.92 8.19 11.06
CA GLU A 173 8.84 8.32 10.09
C GLU A 173 7.68 9.13 10.69
N PRO A 174 6.88 9.83 9.88
CA PRO A 174 5.73 10.56 10.38
C PRO A 174 4.62 9.58 10.80
N ILE A 175 3.97 9.84 11.93
CA ILE A 175 2.75 9.16 12.35
C ILE A 175 1.63 9.53 11.39
N THR A 176 1.41 10.83 11.19
CA THR A 176 0.53 11.41 10.17
C THR A 176 1.22 12.60 9.50
N LEU A 177 0.72 12.99 8.34
CA LEU A 177 1.12 14.21 7.65
C LEU A 177 -0.08 15.15 7.60
N PRO A 178 -0.35 15.94 8.67
CA PRO A 178 -1.55 16.79 8.71
C PRO A 178 -1.56 17.76 7.53
N VAL A 179 -2.39 17.49 6.55
CA VAL A 179 -2.50 18.27 5.32
C VAL A 179 -3.34 19.52 5.52
N LYS A 180 -3.06 20.56 4.75
CA LYS A 180 -3.72 21.86 4.87
C LYS A 180 -5.12 21.91 4.25
N PHE A 181 -5.58 20.79 3.69
CA PHE A 181 -6.86 20.74 3.00
C PHE A 181 -7.43 19.30 3.02
N PRO A 182 -8.73 19.05 2.76
CA PRO A 182 -9.34 17.73 2.88
C PRO A 182 -8.90 16.76 1.75
N LEU A 183 -7.66 16.29 1.82
CA LEU A 183 -7.04 15.41 0.82
C LEU A 183 -7.79 14.09 0.67
N LEU A 184 -8.36 13.58 1.78
CA LEU A 184 -9.15 12.35 1.76
C LEU A 184 -10.33 12.44 0.80
N LEU A 185 -11.04 13.57 0.78
CA LEU A 185 -12.16 13.80 -0.13
C LEU A 185 -11.70 13.98 -1.57
N ALA A 186 -10.61 14.71 -1.79
CA ALA A 186 -10.10 14.95 -3.15
C ALA A 186 -9.61 13.66 -3.83
N GLN A 187 -8.88 12.83 -3.09
CA GLN A 187 -8.32 11.61 -3.67
C GLN A 187 -9.29 10.42 -3.63
N GLY A 188 -10.24 10.46 -2.70
CA GLY A 188 -11.00 9.27 -2.34
C GLY A 188 -10.09 8.17 -1.77
N ALA A 189 -10.68 7.16 -1.16
CA ALA A 189 -9.97 6.01 -0.67
C ALA A 189 -10.88 4.78 -0.65
N GLU A 190 -10.31 3.65 -0.99
CA GLU A 190 -10.97 2.35 -0.85
C GLU A 190 -10.02 1.39 -0.15
N GLY A 191 -10.51 0.66 0.84
CA GLY A 191 -9.72 -0.30 1.59
C GLY A 191 -10.57 -1.41 2.16
N ILE A 192 -10.10 -2.65 1.98
CA ILE A 192 -10.74 -3.84 2.53
C ILE A 192 -9.87 -4.32 3.68
N ALA A 193 -10.46 -4.36 4.87
CA ALA A 193 -9.83 -4.86 6.08
C ALA A 193 -10.52 -6.14 6.55
N VAL A 194 -10.21 -6.57 7.77
CA VAL A 194 -10.87 -7.71 8.40
C VAL A 194 -12.10 -7.21 9.17
N GLY A 195 -13.28 -7.66 8.76
CA GLY A 195 -14.55 -7.30 9.41
C GLY A 195 -15.11 -5.92 9.03
N LEU A 196 -14.35 -5.08 8.32
CA LEU A 196 -14.81 -3.79 7.81
C LEU A 196 -14.14 -3.42 6.48
N SER A 197 -14.76 -2.51 5.75
CA SER A 197 -14.19 -1.88 4.57
C SER A 197 -14.49 -0.39 4.59
N SER A 198 -13.62 0.40 3.97
CA SER A 198 -13.84 1.82 3.75
C SER A 198 -13.97 2.09 2.25
N LYS A 199 -14.91 2.93 1.87
CA LYS A 199 -15.06 3.42 0.50
C LYS A 199 -15.46 4.88 0.53
N ILE A 200 -14.51 5.75 0.24
CA ILE A 200 -14.70 7.19 0.16
C ILE A 200 -14.50 7.58 -1.29
N LEU A 201 -15.53 8.16 -1.89
CA LEU A 201 -15.51 8.56 -3.29
C LEU A 201 -14.69 9.85 -3.45
N PRO A 202 -14.00 10.03 -4.59
CA PRO A 202 -13.29 11.28 -4.87
C PRO A 202 -14.25 12.42 -5.17
N HIS A 203 -13.79 13.65 -4.95
CA HIS A 203 -14.55 14.87 -5.21
C HIS A 203 -13.67 15.87 -5.98
N ASN A 204 -14.31 16.78 -6.69
CA ASN A 204 -13.61 17.84 -7.40
C ASN A 204 -12.91 18.78 -6.41
N LEU A 205 -11.63 19.10 -6.68
CA LEU A 205 -10.81 19.95 -5.83
C LEU A 205 -11.40 21.35 -5.66
N ASN A 206 -11.97 21.93 -6.72
CA ASN A 206 -12.58 23.26 -6.66
C ASN A 206 -13.83 23.24 -5.77
N ASP A 207 -14.68 22.22 -5.91
CA ASP A 207 -15.89 22.08 -5.09
C ASP A 207 -15.56 21.91 -3.61
N ILE A 208 -14.49 21.17 -3.30
CA ILE A 208 -13.98 21.03 -1.93
C ILE A 208 -13.50 22.37 -1.37
N CYS A 209 -12.78 23.16 -2.17
CA CYS A 209 -12.32 24.49 -1.75
C CYS A 209 -13.48 25.43 -1.50
N ASP A 210 -14.47 25.44 -2.38
CA ASP A 210 -15.68 26.27 -2.25
C ASP A 210 -16.51 25.86 -1.04
N ALA A 211 -16.68 24.55 -0.82
CA ALA A 211 -17.33 24.01 0.36
C ALA A 211 -16.61 24.38 1.65
N ALA A 212 -15.27 24.31 1.67
CA ALA A 212 -14.47 24.71 2.81
C ALA A 212 -14.63 26.20 3.13
N ILE A 213 -14.69 27.07 2.12
CA ILE A 213 -14.95 28.50 2.28
C ILE A 213 -16.35 28.74 2.88
N LYS A 214 -17.37 28.09 2.35
CA LYS A 214 -18.75 28.18 2.86
C LYS A 214 -18.83 27.70 4.31
N TYR A 215 -18.22 26.53 4.61
CA TYR A 215 -18.16 26.00 5.97
C TYR A 215 -17.56 26.99 6.96
N LEU A 216 -16.43 27.61 6.61
CA LEU A 216 -15.77 28.61 7.46
C LEU A 216 -16.60 29.88 7.65
N ARG A 217 -17.52 30.18 6.74
CA ARG A 217 -18.47 31.30 6.85
C ARG A 217 -19.75 30.94 7.58
N GLY A 218 -19.97 29.67 7.92
CA GLY A 218 -21.21 29.17 8.50
C GLY A 218 -22.36 29.10 7.49
N GLU A 219 -22.06 29.01 6.20
CA GLU A 219 -23.04 28.87 5.11
C GLU A 219 -23.31 27.40 4.84
N GLU A 220 -24.52 27.09 4.39
CA GLU A 220 -24.88 25.74 3.93
C GLU A 220 -24.16 25.40 2.62
N PHE A 221 -23.74 24.16 2.48
CA PHE A 221 -23.12 23.67 1.26
C PHE A 221 -23.44 22.17 1.07
N ASN A 222 -23.39 21.74 -0.19
CA ASN A 222 -23.42 20.33 -0.57
C ASN A 222 -22.24 20.07 -1.49
N ILE A 223 -21.63 18.89 -1.37
CA ILE A 223 -20.60 18.40 -2.30
C ILE A 223 -21.02 17.03 -2.81
N TYR A 224 -20.75 16.79 -4.07
CA TYR A 224 -21.06 15.53 -4.73
C TYR A 224 -19.78 14.84 -5.19
N PRO A 225 -19.75 13.50 -5.16
CA PRO A 225 -18.64 12.76 -5.73
C PRO A 225 -18.43 13.10 -7.19
N ASP A 226 -17.17 13.28 -7.58
CA ASP A 226 -16.76 13.53 -8.95
C ASP A 226 -15.57 12.61 -9.30
N PHE A 227 -15.61 12.00 -10.49
CA PHE A 227 -14.65 10.99 -10.88
C PHE A 227 -13.78 11.50 -12.02
N PRO A 228 -12.45 11.33 -11.96
CA PRO A 228 -11.55 11.73 -13.04
C PRO A 228 -11.82 10.99 -14.37
N THR A 229 -12.55 9.88 -14.31
CA THR A 229 -12.98 9.12 -15.49
C THR A 229 -14.27 9.67 -16.12
N GLY A 230 -14.88 10.68 -15.51
CA GLY A 230 -16.18 11.21 -15.90
C GLY A 230 -17.33 10.31 -15.47
N GLY A 231 -18.52 10.71 -15.80
CA GLY A 231 -19.74 9.98 -15.50
C GLY A 231 -20.91 10.91 -15.16
N SER A 232 -22.08 10.32 -14.98
CA SER A 232 -23.27 11.01 -14.48
C SER A 232 -23.67 10.38 -13.16
N ILE A 233 -24.07 11.22 -12.21
CA ILE A 233 -24.56 10.77 -10.90
C ILE A 233 -26.04 11.06 -10.79
N ASP A 234 -26.81 10.09 -10.29
CA ASP A 234 -28.18 10.31 -9.84
C ASP A 234 -28.15 10.61 -8.34
N ASP A 235 -28.32 11.87 -8.01
CA ASP A 235 -28.28 12.38 -6.64
C ASP A 235 -29.63 12.38 -5.93
N SER A 236 -30.70 11.90 -6.60
CA SER A 236 -32.08 11.93 -6.08
C SER A 236 -32.24 11.23 -4.72
N LYS A 237 -31.31 10.32 -4.38
CA LYS A 237 -31.28 9.60 -3.11
C LYS A 237 -30.01 9.89 -2.30
N TYR A 238 -29.21 10.84 -2.75
CA TYR A 238 -28.01 11.21 -2.05
C TYR A 238 -28.38 12.05 -0.82
N ASN A 239 -27.92 11.63 0.33
CA ASN A 239 -28.12 12.31 1.61
C ASN A 239 -26.77 12.44 2.31
N ASP A 240 -25.91 13.33 1.78
CA ASP A 240 -24.57 13.64 2.30
C ASP A 240 -23.74 12.41 2.71
N GLY A 241 -23.88 11.31 1.95
CA GLY A 241 -23.16 10.07 2.20
C GLY A 241 -23.74 9.18 3.31
N GLN A 242 -24.98 9.44 3.74
CA GLN A 242 -25.72 8.61 4.69
C GLN A 242 -26.49 7.48 4.01
#